data_6719db8fd3bc60320f3fc593b6e5f042
#
_entry.id   6719db8fd3bc60320f3fc593b6e5f042
#
_cell.length_a   1.000
_cell.length_b   1.000
_cell.length_c   1.000
_cell.angle_alpha   90.00
_cell.angle_beta   90.00
_cell.angle_gamma   90.00
#
_symmetry.space_group_name_H-M   'P 1'
#
loop_
_entity.id
_entity.type
_entity.pdbx_description
1 polymer ?
#
loop_
_entity_poly.entity_id
_entity_poly.type
_entity_poly.pdbx_seq_one_letter_code
_entity_poly.pdbx_strand_id
1 'polypeptide(L)'
;MNDNVYTPHRYFREGLLSAISVGVFFVLLGMIFVTRPGLYSALQNFVNTNAWTNRTIGNTTVTVPVPLDPGVHTEVYNAVLEFCLAWGFFQILILAFRFIVPSPRRRTARTISSIVFWFGAAYLINTYLIATTTITDITQRQNNWFIFWAAIIVLLGVILIVRAIALAVLRRR
;
A
#
# COMPACT_ATOMS: atom_id res chain seq x y z
N MET A 1 -4.78 36.99 27.38
CA MET A 1 -5.19 37.49 26.05
C MET A 1 -4.26 36.74 25.07
N ASN A 2 -4.67 35.57 24.57
CA ASN A 2 -3.89 34.76 23.67
C ASN A 2 -4.44 34.94 22.28
N ASP A 3 -3.81 35.82 21.53
CA ASP A 3 -4.09 36.03 20.13
C ASP A 3 -3.60 34.83 19.31
N ASN A 4 -4.50 33.86 19.11
CA ASN A 4 -4.35 32.88 18.07
C ASN A 4 -4.44 33.60 16.73
N VAL A 5 -3.33 34.19 16.28
CA VAL A 5 -3.15 34.69 14.92
C VAL A 5 -3.23 33.52 13.98
N TYR A 6 -4.44 33.18 13.57
CA TYR A 6 -4.72 32.25 12.48
C TYR A 6 -4.17 32.86 11.19
N THR A 7 -2.96 32.49 10.79
CA THR A 7 -2.39 32.93 9.53
C THR A 7 -3.04 32.14 8.38
N PRO A 8 -3.90 32.75 7.55
CA PRO A 8 -4.66 32.08 6.47
C PRO A 8 -3.72 31.42 5.44
N HIS A 9 -2.49 31.89 5.30
CA HIS A 9 -1.48 31.32 4.40
C HIS A 9 -1.07 29.87 4.71
N ARG A 10 -1.16 29.40 5.96
CA ARG A 10 -0.83 28.00 6.33
C ARG A 10 -1.87 27.02 5.81
N TYR A 11 -3.14 27.35 5.93
CA TYR A 11 -4.25 26.50 5.45
C TYR A 11 -4.24 26.33 3.93
N PHE A 12 -3.96 27.41 3.20
CA PHE A 12 -3.91 27.39 1.74
C PHE A 12 -2.79 26.46 1.23
N ARG A 13 -1.57 26.56 1.79
CA ARG A 13 -0.43 25.71 1.42
C ARG A 13 -0.66 24.22 1.71
N GLU A 14 -1.30 23.91 2.83
CA GLU A 14 -1.63 22.54 3.19
C GLU A 14 -2.74 21.96 2.33
N GLY A 15 -3.72 22.75 1.94
CA GLY A 15 -4.75 22.38 0.97
C GLY A 15 -4.16 22.08 -0.39
N LEU A 16 -3.21 22.89 -0.84
CA LEU A 16 -2.49 22.68 -2.10
C LEU A 16 -1.71 21.36 -2.11
N LEU A 17 -0.92 21.05 -1.06
CA LEU A 17 -0.19 19.79 -0.96
C LEU A 17 -1.13 18.58 -0.97
N SER A 18 -2.30 18.69 -0.33
CA SER A 18 -3.30 17.64 -0.35
C SER A 18 -3.90 17.44 -1.75
N ALA A 19 -4.21 18.51 -2.44
CA ALA A 19 -4.75 18.48 -3.81
C ALA A 19 -3.72 17.90 -4.79
N ILE A 20 -2.44 18.30 -4.69
CA ILE A 20 -1.34 17.73 -5.49
C ILE A 20 -1.22 16.23 -5.22
N SER A 21 -1.30 15.80 -3.96
CA SER A 21 -1.21 14.36 -3.63
C SER A 21 -2.32 13.56 -4.28
N VAL A 22 -3.55 14.05 -4.24
CA VAL A 22 -4.69 13.39 -4.89
C VAL A 22 -4.52 13.38 -6.41
N GLY A 23 -4.08 14.49 -7.01
CA GLY A 23 -3.80 14.56 -8.45
C GLY A 23 -2.74 13.56 -8.88
N VAL A 24 -1.60 13.51 -8.19
CA VAL A 24 -0.51 12.55 -8.48
C VAL A 24 -0.97 11.11 -8.30
N PHE A 25 -1.82 10.82 -7.31
CA PHE A 25 -2.40 9.48 -7.14
C PHE A 25 -3.14 9.03 -8.41
N PHE A 26 -4.02 9.86 -8.95
CA PHE A 26 -4.75 9.54 -10.18
C PHE A 26 -3.85 9.49 -11.41
N VAL A 27 -2.84 10.36 -11.50
CA VAL A 27 -1.86 10.33 -12.60
C VAL A 27 -1.07 9.01 -12.57
N LEU A 28 -0.56 8.58 -11.42
CA LEU A 28 0.16 7.31 -11.30
C LEU A 28 -0.74 6.12 -11.63
N LEU A 29 -1.98 6.14 -11.14
CA LEU A 29 -2.95 5.09 -11.45
C LEU A 29 -3.21 5.02 -12.96
N GLY A 30 -3.49 6.15 -13.59
CA GLY A 30 -3.71 6.23 -15.04
C GLY A 30 -2.49 5.82 -15.84
N MET A 31 -1.27 6.21 -15.41
CA MET A 31 -0.02 5.86 -16.07
C MET A 31 0.18 4.33 -16.10
N ILE A 32 -0.10 3.62 -15.00
CA ILE A 32 0.00 2.16 -14.94
C ILE A 32 -0.96 1.51 -15.96
N PHE A 33 -2.19 2.01 -16.08
CA PHE A 33 -3.13 1.49 -17.10
C PHE A 33 -2.66 1.75 -18.52
N VAL A 34 -2.05 2.90 -18.80
CA VAL A 34 -1.52 3.24 -20.15
C VAL A 34 -0.28 2.41 -20.48
N THR A 35 0.61 2.18 -19.53
CA THR A 35 1.86 1.42 -19.74
C THR A 35 1.65 -0.09 -19.81
N ARG A 36 0.50 -0.59 -19.32
CA ARG A 36 0.15 -2.02 -19.28
C ARG A 36 -1.19 -2.28 -19.99
N PRO A 37 -1.23 -2.35 -21.32
CA PRO A 37 -2.49 -2.50 -22.09
C PRO A 37 -3.26 -3.78 -21.75
N GLY A 38 -2.58 -4.84 -21.26
CA GLY A 38 -3.19 -6.10 -20.81
C GLY A 38 -3.81 -6.05 -19.42
N LEU A 39 -3.60 -4.97 -18.64
CA LEU A 39 -4.01 -4.90 -17.25
C LEU A 39 -5.54 -4.99 -17.05
N TYR A 40 -6.31 -4.42 -17.98
CA TYR A 40 -7.78 -4.48 -17.91
C TYR A 40 -8.30 -5.93 -17.98
N SER A 41 -7.82 -6.70 -18.97
CA SER A 41 -8.18 -8.12 -19.10
C SER A 41 -7.65 -8.96 -17.93
N ALA A 42 -6.45 -8.66 -17.43
CA ALA A 42 -5.91 -9.32 -16.25
C ALA A 42 -6.75 -9.05 -14.99
N LEU A 43 -7.26 -7.83 -14.81
CA LEU A 43 -8.17 -7.48 -13.72
C LEU A 43 -9.51 -8.18 -13.85
N GLN A 44 -10.09 -8.25 -15.06
CA GLN A 44 -11.32 -9.03 -15.27
C GLN A 44 -11.13 -10.51 -14.93
N ASN A 45 -10.03 -11.11 -15.38
CA ASN A 45 -9.70 -12.48 -15.03
C ASN A 45 -9.49 -12.66 -13.53
N PHE A 46 -8.81 -11.72 -12.86
CA PHE A 46 -8.60 -11.74 -11.43
C PHE A 46 -9.93 -11.73 -10.66
N VAL A 47 -10.87 -10.87 -11.04
CA VAL A 47 -12.20 -10.78 -10.39
C VAL A 47 -13.01 -12.03 -10.66
N ASN A 48 -13.00 -12.56 -11.90
CA ASN A 48 -13.81 -13.72 -12.31
C ASN A 48 -13.26 -15.03 -11.74
N THR A 49 -11.95 -15.17 -11.55
CA THR A 49 -11.29 -16.38 -11.04
C THR A 49 -11.05 -16.38 -9.53
N ASN A 50 -11.36 -15.27 -8.84
CA ASN A 50 -11.40 -15.20 -7.37
C ASN A 50 -12.62 -15.98 -6.83
N ALA A 51 -12.74 -17.22 -7.25
CA ALA A 51 -13.75 -18.12 -6.72
C ALA A 51 -13.38 -18.51 -5.29
N TRP A 52 -14.41 -18.69 -4.48
CA TRP A 52 -14.29 -19.31 -3.18
C TRP A 52 -13.77 -20.73 -3.33
N THR A 53 -12.62 -21.02 -2.77
CA THR A 53 -12.03 -22.37 -2.82
C THR A 53 -12.42 -23.14 -1.56
N ASN A 54 -12.91 -24.36 -1.75
CA ASN A 54 -13.16 -25.26 -0.64
C ASN A 54 -11.85 -25.89 -0.17
N ARG A 55 -11.47 -25.65 1.09
CA ARG A 55 -10.33 -26.30 1.72
C ARG A 55 -10.77 -27.24 2.82
N THR A 56 -10.25 -28.45 2.80
CA THR A 56 -10.45 -29.41 3.88
C THR A 56 -9.39 -29.22 4.94
N ILE A 57 -9.81 -28.86 6.15
CA ILE A 57 -8.95 -28.71 7.33
C ILE A 57 -9.38 -29.80 8.32
N GLY A 58 -8.55 -30.83 8.45
CA GLY A 58 -8.95 -32.04 9.17
C GLY A 58 -10.12 -32.73 8.49
N ASN A 59 -11.24 -32.91 9.20
CA ASN A 59 -12.47 -33.53 8.67
C ASN A 59 -13.54 -32.50 8.23
N THR A 60 -13.22 -31.20 8.22
CA THR A 60 -14.18 -30.14 7.90
C THR A 60 -13.77 -29.41 6.63
N THR A 61 -14.71 -29.28 5.68
CA THR A 61 -14.51 -28.46 4.48
C THR A 61 -14.94 -27.04 4.76
N VAL A 62 -14.01 -26.10 4.65
CA VAL A 62 -14.22 -24.67 4.84
C VAL A 62 -14.05 -23.95 3.51
N THR A 63 -15.03 -23.11 3.17
CA THR A 63 -14.96 -22.26 1.99
C THR A 63 -14.17 -20.99 2.34
N VAL A 64 -13.06 -20.75 1.64
CA VAL A 64 -12.15 -19.63 1.90
C VAL A 64 -11.97 -18.78 0.64
N PRO A 65 -11.87 -17.44 0.77
CA PRO A 65 -11.65 -16.53 -0.36
C PRO A 65 -10.18 -16.59 -0.80
N VAL A 66 -9.86 -17.51 -1.67
CA VAL A 66 -8.51 -17.69 -2.24
C VAL A 66 -8.64 -17.85 -3.74
N PRO A 67 -7.81 -17.17 -4.55
CA PRO A 67 -7.72 -17.46 -5.98
C PRO A 67 -7.43 -18.94 -6.22
N LEU A 68 -8.08 -19.54 -7.22
CA LEU A 68 -7.84 -20.93 -7.62
C LEU A 68 -6.35 -21.18 -7.88
N ASP A 69 -5.72 -20.27 -8.60
CA ASP A 69 -4.28 -20.24 -8.80
C ASP A 69 -3.75 -18.79 -8.67
N PRO A 70 -3.15 -18.42 -7.53
CA PRO A 70 -2.56 -17.10 -7.36
C PRO A 70 -1.47 -16.77 -8.37
N GLY A 71 -0.75 -17.78 -8.90
CA GLY A 71 0.37 -17.56 -9.83
C GLY A 71 -0.03 -17.04 -11.21
N VAL A 72 -1.29 -17.19 -11.62
CA VAL A 72 -1.78 -16.71 -12.92
C VAL A 72 -1.97 -15.19 -12.96
N HIS A 73 -2.04 -14.53 -11.81
CA HIS A 73 -2.38 -13.10 -11.70
C HIS A 73 -1.17 -12.18 -11.57
N THR A 74 0.00 -12.61 -12.06
CA THR A 74 1.27 -11.87 -11.96
C THR A 74 1.20 -10.45 -12.52
N GLU A 75 0.47 -10.23 -13.61
CA GLU A 75 0.25 -8.91 -14.21
C GLU A 75 -0.37 -7.93 -13.21
N VAL A 76 -1.40 -8.37 -12.48
CA VAL A 76 -2.08 -7.54 -11.48
C VAL A 76 -1.14 -7.25 -10.31
N TYR A 77 -0.39 -8.26 -9.83
CA TYR A 77 0.54 -8.07 -8.72
C TYR A 77 1.69 -7.14 -9.08
N ASN A 78 2.23 -7.24 -10.30
CA ASN A 78 3.26 -6.33 -10.79
C ASN A 78 2.72 -4.88 -10.90
N ALA A 79 1.51 -4.69 -11.40
CA ALA A 79 0.89 -3.37 -11.48
C ALA A 79 0.72 -2.74 -10.08
N VAL A 80 0.26 -3.52 -9.10
CA VAL A 80 0.12 -3.05 -7.71
C VAL A 80 1.48 -2.79 -7.08
N LEU A 81 2.50 -3.63 -7.33
CA LEU A 81 3.87 -3.43 -6.87
C LEU A 81 4.44 -2.10 -7.38
N GLU A 82 4.33 -1.85 -8.69
CA GLU A 82 4.81 -0.59 -9.31
C GLU A 82 4.09 0.61 -8.73
N PHE A 83 2.78 0.51 -8.53
CA PHE A 83 2.02 1.57 -7.88
C PHE A 83 2.53 1.84 -6.44
N CYS A 84 2.73 0.78 -5.65
CA CYS A 84 3.23 0.91 -4.28
C CYS A 84 4.61 1.58 -4.23
N LEU A 85 5.52 1.20 -5.13
CA LEU A 85 6.85 1.81 -5.23
C LEU A 85 6.77 3.27 -5.67
N ALA A 86 6.07 3.56 -6.78
CA ALA A 86 5.94 4.93 -7.29
C ALA A 86 5.30 5.86 -6.26
N TRP A 87 4.23 5.41 -5.61
CA TRP A 87 3.56 6.17 -4.57
C TRP A 87 4.42 6.33 -3.31
N GLY A 88 5.17 5.29 -2.93
CA GLY A 88 6.14 5.34 -1.83
C GLY A 88 7.23 6.38 -2.07
N PHE A 89 7.81 6.41 -3.27
CA PHE A 89 8.79 7.44 -3.67
C PHE A 89 8.18 8.84 -3.65
N PHE A 90 6.97 9.00 -4.16
CA PHE A 90 6.27 10.29 -4.10
C PHE A 90 6.05 10.76 -2.66
N GLN A 91 5.74 9.86 -1.74
CA GLN A 91 5.61 10.18 -0.31
C GLN A 91 6.94 10.66 0.32
N ILE A 92 8.09 10.18 -0.16
CA ILE A 92 9.42 10.69 0.27
C ILE A 92 9.59 12.14 -0.19
N LEU A 93 9.19 12.47 -1.42
CA LEU A 93 9.22 13.86 -1.90
C LEU A 93 8.32 14.77 -1.05
N ILE A 94 7.09 14.33 -0.76
CA ILE A 94 6.20 15.06 0.15
C ILE A 94 6.84 15.25 1.53
N LEU A 95 7.51 14.23 2.06
CA LEU A 95 8.20 14.33 3.35
C LEU A 95 9.32 15.36 3.30
N ALA A 96 10.14 15.37 2.24
CA ALA A 96 11.19 16.37 2.05
C ALA A 96 10.61 17.80 2.01
N PHE A 97 9.52 18.02 1.26
CA PHE A 97 8.82 19.31 1.25
C PHE A 97 8.29 19.71 2.64
N ARG A 98 7.82 18.75 3.45
CA ARG A 98 7.33 19.03 4.82
C ARG A 98 8.45 19.40 5.80
N PHE A 99 9.68 19.02 5.54
CA PHE A 99 10.83 19.48 6.33
C PHE A 99 11.26 20.91 5.95
N ILE A 100 11.12 21.31 4.69
CA ILE A 100 11.41 22.66 4.22
C ILE A 100 10.31 23.63 4.64
N VAL A 101 9.04 23.19 4.55
CA VAL A 101 7.86 24.00 4.94
C VAL A 101 7.36 23.49 6.30
N PRO A 102 7.38 24.30 7.37
CA PRO A 102 6.98 23.86 8.69
C PRO A 102 5.54 23.35 8.69
N SER A 103 5.39 22.04 8.74
CA SER A 103 4.12 21.32 8.75
C SER A 103 3.79 20.80 10.15
N PRO A 104 2.49 20.64 10.50
CA PRO A 104 2.08 20.07 11.78
C PRO A 104 2.71 18.68 12.01
N ARG A 105 3.28 18.46 13.19
CA ARG A 105 3.95 17.22 13.59
C ARG A 105 3.15 15.96 13.29
N ARG A 106 1.82 16.01 13.49
CA ARG A 106 0.91 14.88 13.22
C ARG A 106 0.90 14.47 11.74
N ARG A 107 1.02 15.43 10.82
CA ARG A 107 1.02 15.17 9.38
C ARG A 107 2.36 14.58 8.92
N THR A 108 3.47 15.07 9.48
CA THR A 108 4.81 14.52 9.21
C THR A 108 4.91 13.07 9.69
N ALA A 109 4.45 12.76 10.90
CA ALA A 109 4.41 11.40 11.42
C ALA A 109 3.53 10.47 10.55
N ARG A 110 2.39 10.98 10.05
CA ARG A 110 1.53 10.22 9.12
C ARG A 110 2.22 9.93 7.80
N THR A 111 3.00 10.88 7.25
CA THR A 111 3.74 10.65 6.00
C THR A 111 4.85 9.62 6.20
N ILE A 112 5.60 9.68 7.32
CA ILE A 112 6.62 8.68 7.64
C ILE A 112 6.00 7.28 7.71
N SER A 113 4.90 7.12 8.45
CA SER A 113 4.21 5.82 8.54
C SER A 113 3.63 5.36 7.20
N SER A 114 3.19 6.28 6.34
CA SER A 114 2.71 5.97 4.99
C SER A 114 3.84 5.44 4.10
N ILE A 115 5.03 6.01 4.16
CA ILE A 115 6.23 5.53 3.43
C ILE A 115 6.53 4.08 3.83
N VAL A 116 6.57 3.79 5.13
CA VAL A 116 6.81 2.42 5.63
C VAL A 116 5.74 1.45 5.12
N PHE A 117 4.46 1.88 5.08
CA PHE A 117 3.39 1.06 4.53
C PHE A 117 3.61 0.70 3.07
N TRP A 118 3.84 1.68 2.21
CA TRP A 118 3.91 1.46 0.76
C TRP A 118 5.12 0.62 0.37
N PHE A 119 6.30 0.88 0.95
CA PHE A 119 7.47 0.03 0.70
C PHE A 119 7.34 -1.35 1.35
N GLY A 120 6.77 -1.44 2.55
CA GLY A 120 6.46 -2.72 3.18
C GLY A 120 5.48 -3.55 2.36
N ALA A 121 4.39 -2.95 1.87
CA ALA A 121 3.44 -3.62 0.99
C ALA A 121 4.10 -4.08 -0.32
N ALA A 122 4.91 -3.22 -0.95
CA ALA A 122 5.68 -3.59 -2.14
C ALA A 122 6.59 -4.79 -1.89
N TYR A 123 7.32 -4.81 -0.78
CA TYR A 123 8.16 -5.94 -0.39
C TYR A 123 7.35 -7.23 -0.20
N LEU A 124 6.22 -7.16 0.49
CA LEU A 124 5.35 -8.33 0.72
C LEU A 124 4.74 -8.86 -0.58
N ILE A 125 4.30 -7.98 -1.49
CA ILE A 125 3.78 -8.36 -2.82
C ILE A 125 4.87 -9.10 -3.60
N ASN A 126 6.08 -8.54 -3.66
CA ASN A 126 7.18 -9.15 -4.37
C ASN A 126 7.53 -10.53 -3.80
N THR A 127 7.62 -10.66 -2.46
CA THR A 127 8.08 -11.87 -1.79
C THR A 127 7.04 -12.97 -1.79
N TYR A 128 5.77 -12.66 -1.53
CA TYR A 128 4.73 -13.68 -1.33
C TYR A 128 3.81 -13.89 -2.52
N LEU A 129 3.70 -12.92 -3.44
CA LEU A 129 2.81 -13.05 -4.59
C LEU A 129 3.60 -13.24 -5.90
N ILE A 130 4.65 -12.46 -6.15
CA ILE A 130 5.42 -12.52 -7.41
C ILE A 130 6.47 -13.62 -7.36
N ALA A 131 7.32 -13.66 -6.34
CA ALA A 131 8.39 -14.67 -6.24
C ALA A 131 7.85 -16.10 -6.18
N THR A 132 6.60 -16.28 -5.76
CA THR A 132 5.97 -17.60 -5.66
C THR A 132 5.39 -18.11 -6.97
N THR A 133 5.39 -17.33 -8.03
CA THR A 133 4.93 -17.79 -9.36
C THR A 133 5.80 -18.89 -9.93
N THR A 134 7.07 -19.01 -9.50
CA THR A 134 8.00 -20.09 -9.87
C THR A 134 7.70 -21.41 -9.18
N ILE A 135 6.86 -21.41 -8.12
CA ILE A 135 6.46 -22.60 -7.38
C ILE A 135 5.41 -23.35 -8.19
N THR A 136 5.63 -24.62 -8.49
CA THR A 136 4.71 -25.46 -9.27
C THR A 136 3.50 -25.94 -8.46
N ASP A 137 3.65 -26.05 -7.13
CA ASP A 137 2.58 -26.50 -6.25
C ASP A 137 1.55 -25.39 -5.97
N ILE A 138 0.33 -25.60 -6.47
CA ILE A 138 -0.82 -24.70 -6.28
C ILE A 138 -1.16 -24.53 -4.79
N THR A 139 -1.06 -25.61 -4.01
CA THR A 139 -1.36 -25.57 -2.57
C THR A 139 -0.41 -24.62 -1.84
N GLN A 140 0.87 -24.68 -2.18
CA GLN A 140 1.89 -23.81 -1.60
C GLN A 140 1.66 -22.34 -2.03
N ARG A 141 1.28 -22.07 -3.29
CA ARG A 141 0.92 -20.72 -3.76
C ARG A 141 -0.28 -20.15 -3.02
N GLN A 142 -1.32 -20.98 -2.81
CA GLN A 142 -2.48 -20.58 -2.02
C GLN A 142 -2.13 -20.32 -0.55
N ASN A 143 -1.19 -21.10 0.03
CA ASN A 143 -0.72 -20.86 1.39
C ASN A 143 0.03 -19.53 1.51
N ASN A 144 0.85 -19.18 0.51
CA ASN A 144 1.55 -17.89 0.45
C ASN A 144 0.59 -16.70 0.32
N TRP A 145 -0.56 -16.88 -0.31
CA TRP A 145 -1.62 -15.89 -0.32
C TRP A 145 -2.15 -15.57 1.09
N PHE A 146 -2.36 -16.59 1.93
CA PHE A 146 -2.75 -16.37 3.32
C PHE A 146 -1.64 -15.72 4.14
N ILE A 147 -0.39 -16.16 3.94
CA ILE A 147 0.78 -15.57 4.62
C ILE A 147 0.91 -14.09 4.23
N PHE A 148 0.68 -13.74 2.97
CA PHE A 148 0.67 -12.36 2.51
C PHE A 148 -0.33 -11.51 3.30
N TRP A 149 -1.58 -11.94 3.44
CA TRP A 149 -2.58 -11.20 4.20
C TRP A 149 -2.27 -11.12 5.69
N ALA A 150 -1.75 -12.19 6.28
CA ALA A 150 -1.27 -12.17 7.65
C ALA A 150 -0.12 -11.17 7.82
N ALA A 151 0.83 -11.13 6.89
CA ALA A 151 1.95 -10.19 6.89
C ALA A 151 1.48 -8.72 6.71
N ILE A 152 0.44 -8.48 5.91
CA ILE A 152 -0.19 -7.14 5.82
C ILE A 152 -0.76 -6.70 7.17
N ILE A 153 -1.41 -7.60 7.92
CA ILE A 153 -1.92 -7.28 9.26
C ILE A 153 -0.76 -6.93 10.22
N VAL A 154 0.34 -7.70 10.18
CA VAL A 154 1.55 -7.38 10.97
C VAL A 154 2.12 -6.02 10.55
N LEU A 155 2.20 -5.74 9.25
CA LEU A 155 2.66 -4.46 8.72
C LEU A 155 1.81 -3.30 9.26
N LEU A 156 0.48 -3.44 9.32
CA LEU A 156 -0.39 -2.42 9.92
C LEU A 156 -0.04 -2.17 11.39
N GLY A 157 0.27 -3.22 12.16
CA GLY A 157 0.77 -3.08 13.54
C GLY A 157 2.08 -2.30 13.61
N VAL A 158 3.05 -2.64 12.75
CA VAL A 158 4.34 -1.93 12.66
C VAL A 158 4.14 -0.44 12.33
N ILE A 159 3.23 -0.12 11.43
CA ILE A 159 2.91 1.28 11.05
C ILE A 159 2.40 2.08 12.25
N LEU A 160 1.55 1.49 13.08
CA LEU A 160 1.04 2.15 14.28
C LEU A 160 2.19 2.44 15.27
N ILE A 161 3.12 1.50 15.44
CA ILE A 161 4.31 1.67 16.29
C ILE A 161 5.21 2.79 15.71
N VAL A 162 5.53 2.75 14.42
CA VAL A 162 6.34 3.77 13.74
C VAL A 162 5.70 5.16 13.89
N ARG A 163 4.38 5.25 13.73
CA ARG A 163 3.65 6.52 13.92
C ARG A 163 3.76 7.03 15.36
N ALA A 164 3.63 6.15 16.35
CA ALA A 164 3.76 6.52 17.75
C ALA A 164 5.18 7.03 18.08
N ILE A 165 6.23 6.32 17.60
CA ILE A 165 7.63 6.72 17.76
C ILE A 165 7.88 8.07 17.07
N ALA A 166 7.43 8.23 15.83
CA ALA A 166 7.60 9.48 15.08
C ALA A 166 6.95 10.67 15.81
N LEU A 167 5.77 10.49 16.40
CA LEU A 167 5.11 11.53 17.19
C LEU A 167 5.89 11.85 18.47
N ALA A 168 6.44 10.84 19.14
CA ALA A 168 7.23 11.03 20.37
C ALA A 168 8.53 11.80 20.09
N VAL A 169 9.24 11.44 19.01
CA VAL A 169 10.49 12.11 18.59
C VAL A 169 10.23 13.55 18.16
N LEU A 170 9.20 13.78 17.35
CA LEU A 170 8.82 15.12 16.86
C LEU A 170 8.30 16.04 17.98
N ARG A 171 7.84 15.48 19.11
CA ARG A 171 7.39 16.26 20.27
C ARG A 171 8.56 16.88 21.04
N ARG A 172 9.73 16.24 21.01
CA ARG A 172 10.93 16.69 21.75
C ARG A 172 11.69 17.84 21.07
N ARG A 173 11.40 18.10 19.81
CA ARG A 173 11.90 19.25 19.03
C ARG A 173 10.89 20.40 19.04
#